data_cb244e464650399ceb0a6f7aec1dd0bd
#
_entry.id   cb244e464650399ceb0a6f7aec1dd0bd
#
_cell.length_a   1.000
_cell.length_b   1.000
_cell.length_c   1.000
_cell.angle_alpha   90.00
_cell.angle_beta   90.00
_cell.angle_gamma   90.00
#
_symmetry.space_group_name_H-M   'P 1'
#
loop_
_entity.id
_entity.type
_entity.pdbx_description
1 polymer ?
#
loop_
_entity_poly.entity_id
_entity_poly.type
_entity_poly.pdbx_seq_one_letter_code
_entity_poly.pdbx_strand_id
1 'polypeptide(L)'
;ARRRIWLKPDTERSFLFGNSVPKSALARITENTKSGDGVVVMSMADVPLGFGVAARGAQDCRKADTNAVVVLHQSDAGEYLRKEEELM
;
A
#
# COMPACT_ATOMS: atom_id res chain seq x y z
N ALA A 1 2.96 -5.96 -10.47
CA ALA A 1 2.75 -4.53 -10.35
C ALA A 1 4.08 -3.80 -10.28
N ARG A 2 4.18 -2.72 -11.03
CA ARG A 2 5.42 -1.95 -11.12
C ARG A 2 5.44 -0.76 -10.16
N ARG A 3 4.26 -0.34 -9.71
CA ARG A 3 4.16 0.78 -8.78
C ARG A 3 4.17 0.25 -7.38
N ARG A 4 4.92 0.91 -6.53
CA ARG A 4 5.15 0.47 -5.16
C ARG A 4 4.99 1.62 -4.19
N ILE A 5 4.55 1.28 -2.99
CA ILE A 5 4.63 2.21 -1.87
C ILE A 5 5.37 1.53 -0.73
N TRP A 6 5.98 2.32 0.11
CA TRP A 6 6.71 1.83 1.30
C TRP A 6 6.08 2.44 2.54
N LEU A 7 5.78 1.58 3.51
CA LEU A 7 5.19 2.01 4.76
C LEU A 7 6.25 2.25 5.82
N LYS A 8 5.98 3.18 6.73
CA LYS A 8 6.81 3.36 7.91
C LYS A 8 6.69 2.11 8.79
N PRO A 9 7.79 1.72 9.48
CA PRO A 9 7.78 0.45 10.21
C PRO A 9 6.66 0.29 11.23
N ASP A 10 6.29 1.36 11.92
CA ASP A 10 5.24 1.31 12.94
C ASP A 10 3.82 1.22 12.38
N THR A 11 3.66 1.31 11.07
CA THR A 11 2.34 1.27 10.41
C THR A 11 2.08 -0.01 9.64
N GLU A 12 3.06 -0.89 9.53
CA GLU A 12 2.93 -2.13 8.75
C GLU A 12 1.82 -3.03 9.30
N ARG A 13 1.74 -3.14 10.61
CA ARG A 13 0.76 -3.99 11.27
C ARG A 13 -0.67 -3.54 10.95
N SER A 14 -0.90 -2.24 10.93
CA SER A 14 -2.22 -1.70 10.60
C SER A 14 -2.67 -2.14 9.21
N PHE A 15 -1.79 -2.09 8.23
CA PHE A 15 -2.10 -2.56 6.89
C PHE A 15 -2.43 -4.06 6.89
N LEU A 16 -1.64 -4.85 7.61
CA LEU A 16 -1.85 -6.30 7.67
C LEU A 16 -3.17 -6.68 8.35
N PHE A 17 -3.71 -5.80 9.18
CA PHE A 17 -5.04 -5.99 9.78
C PHE A 17 -6.18 -5.59 8.83
N GLY A 18 -5.88 -5.15 7.63
CA GLY A 18 -6.88 -4.81 6.62
C GLY A 18 -7.20 -3.34 6.49
N ASN A 19 -6.45 -2.47 7.16
CA ASN A 19 -6.70 -1.03 7.11
C ASN A 19 -6.04 -0.40 5.88
N SER A 20 -6.69 0.64 5.36
CA SER A 20 -6.13 1.43 4.27
C SER A 20 -4.95 2.26 4.77
N VAL A 21 -4.14 2.77 3.83
CA VAL A 21 -2.91 3.50 4.15
C VAL A 21 -3.19 5.00 4.16
N PRO A 22 -3.06 5.68 5.31
CA PRO A 22 -3.11 7.14 5.34
C PRO A 22 -1.76 7.72 4.96
N LYS A 23 -1.74 9.01 4.60
CA LYS A 23 -0.49 9.68 4.24
C LYS A 23 0.55 9.60 5.37
N SER A 24 0.11 9.66 6.62
CA SER A 24 1.02 9.59 7.76
C SER A 24 1.80 8.28 7.84
N ALA A 25 1.29 7.22 7.23
CA ALA A 25 1.95 5.91 7.20
C ALA A 25 2.87 5.74 6.00
N LEU A 26 2.76 6.62 5.01
CA LEU A 26 3.50 6.50 3.75
C LEU A 26 4.91 7.02 3.92
N ALA A 27 5.92 6.16 3.69
CA ALA A 27 7.32 6.56 3.71
C ALA A 27 7.79 6.98 2.31
N ARG A 28 7.41 6.21 1.29
CA ARG A 28 7.79 6.48 -0.11
C ARG A 28 6.69 6.03 -1.04
N ILE A 29 6.65 6.62 -2.23
CA ILE A 29 5.73 6.22 -3.30
C ILE A 29 6.44 6.37 -4.63
N THR A 30 6.20 5.44 -5.55
CA THR A 30 6.74 5.52 -6.91
C THR A 30 6.18 6.76 -7.62
N GLU A 31 7.06 7.54 -8.24
CA GLU A 31 6.71 8.86 -8.80
C GLU A 31 5.62 8.82 -9.87
N ASN A 32 5.55 7.76 -10.64
CA ASN A 32 4.58 7.66 -11.73
C ASN A 32 3.25 7.03 -11.30
N THR A 33 3.01 6.87 -10.01
CA THR A 33 1.75 6.34 -9.50
C THR A 33 0.62 7.33 -9.76
N LYS A 34 -0.51 6.82 -10.25
CA LYS A 34 -1.71 7.61 -10.51
C LYS A 34 -2.88 7.05 -9.74
N SER A 35 -3.89 7.90 -9.50
CA SER A 35 -5.12 7.46 -8.85
C SER A 35 -5.71 6.29 -9.62
N GLY A 36 -6.09 5.24 -8.90
CA GLY A 36 -6.64 4.03 -9.49
C GLY A 36 -5.62 2.96 -9.86
N ASP A 37 -4.33 3.26 -9.78
CA ASP A 37 -3.29 2.27 -10.09
C ASP A 37 -3.19 1.21 -9.00
N GLY A 38 -2.97 -0.03 -9.41
CA GLY A 38 -2.61 -1.09 -8.47
C GLY A 38 -1.18 -0.89 -8.00
N VAL A 39 -0.97 -1.01 -6.69
CA VAL A 39 0.36 -0.83 -6.09
C VAL A 39 0.70 -2.00 -5.19
N VAL A 40 1.97 -2.32 -5.11
CA VAL A 40 2.49 -3.28 -4.13
C VAL A 40 2.87 -2.48 -2.88
N VAL A 41 2.37 -2.94 -1.74
CA VAL A 41 2.68 -2.31 -0.45
C VAL A 41 3.89 -3.01 0.14
N MET A 42 4.96 -2.25 0.37
CA MET A 42 6.25 -2.78 0.81
C MET A 42 6.61 -2.27 2.20
N SER A 43 7.35 -3.07 2.94
CA SER A 43 8.01 -2.58 4.15
C SER A 43 9.27 -1.80 3.78
N MET A 44 9.84 -1.08 4.74
CA MET A 44 11.10 -0.36 4.51
C MET A 44 12.28 -1.32 4.29
N ALA A 45 12.12 -2.60 4.58
CA ALA A 45 13.10 -3.63 4.29
C ALA A 45 12.87 -4.28 2.91
N ASP A 46 12.00 -3.67 2.08
CA ASP A 46 11.65 -4.15 0.74
C ASP A 46 10.97 -5.52 0.74
N VAL A 47 10.23 -5.80 1.80
CA VAL A 47 9.44 -7.03 1.90
C VAL A 47 8.01 -6.71 1.48
N PRO A 48 7.44 -7.43 0.49
CA PRO A 48 6.04 -7.19 0.10
C PRO A 48 5.09 -7.56 1.23
N LEU A 49 4.19 -6.62 1.56
CA LEU A 49 3.18 -6.83 2.59
C LEU A 49 1.82 -7.16 1.99
N GLY A 50 1.59 -6.74 0.76
CA GLY A 50 0.32 -6.98 0.09
C GLY A 50 0.11 -6.03 -1.06
N PHE A 51 -1.16 -5.87 -1.44
CA PHE A 51 -1.54 -5.06 -2.59
C PHE A 51 -2.58 -4.03 -2.20
N GLY A 52 -2.62 -2.94 -2.95
CA GLY A 52 -3.63 -1.93 -2.76
C GLY A 52 -3.90 -1.19 -4.06
N VAL A 53 -4.84 -0.26 -3.99
CA VAL A 53 -5.17 0.64 -5.10
C VAL A 53 -4.89 2.06 -4.66
N ALA A 54 -4.11 2.79 -5.45
CA ALA A 54 -3.81 4.18 -5.14
C ALA A 54 -5.08 5.02 -5.18
N ALA A 55 -5.41 5.64 -4.06
CA ALA A 55 -6.55 6.55 -4.00
C ALA A 55 -6.20 7.92 -4.59
N ARG A 56 -4.91 8.25 -4.64
CA ARG A 56 -4.40 9.52 -5.14
C ARG A 56 -3.11 9.24 -5.91
N GLY A 57 -2.79 10.11 -6.88
CA GLY A 57 -1.50 10.05 -7.56
C GLY A 57 -0.37 10.49 -6.63
N ALA A 58 0.88 10.21 -7.04
CA ALA A 58 2.05 10.52 -6.21
C ALA A 58 2.12 12.01 -5.84
N GLN A 59 1.85 12.90 -6.78
CA GLN A 59 1.87 14.34 -6.51
C GLN A 59 0.77 14.76 -5.55
N ASP A 60 -0.42 14.19 -5.72
CA ASP A 60 -1.55 14.50 -4.83
C ASP A 60 -1.31 13.98 -3.43
N CYS A 61 -0.62 12.85 -3.30
CA CYS A 61 -0.24 12.31 -1.98
C CYS A 61 0.63 13.31 -1.22
N ARG A 62 1.53 14.00 -1.91
CA ARG A 62 2.41 14.98 -1.27
C ARG A 62 1.65 16.18 -0.74
N LYS A 63 0.54 16.53 -1.38
CA LYS A 63 -0.29 17.68 -1.01
C LYS A 63 -1.42 17.32 -0.06
N ALA A 64 -1.65 16.02 0.17
CA ALA A 64 -2.76 15.56 0.98
C ALA A 64 -2.52 15.81 2.47
N ASP A 65 -3.63 15.90 3.22
CA ASP A 65 -3.55 15.98 4.68
C ASP A 65 -2.99 14.69 5.26
N THR A 66 -2.36 14.81 6.42
CA THR A 66 -1.74 13.68 7.12
C THR A 66 -2.69 12.50 7.31
N ASN A 67 -3.98 12.77 7.53
CA ASN A 67 -4.98 11.74 7.76
C ASN A 67 -5.68 11.27 6.48
N ALA A 68 -5.35 11.84 5.32
CA ALA A 68 -5.98 11.46 4.07
C ALA A 68 -5.53 10.06 3.66
N VAL A 69 -6.47 9.24 3.19
CA VAL A 69 -6.15 7.91 2.69
C VAL A 69 -5.48 8.04 1.32
N VAL A 70 -4.31 7.44 1.17
CA VAL A 70 -3.54 7.49 -0.08
C VAL A 70 -3.57 6.16 -0.82
N VAL A 71 -3.75 5.04 -0.12
CA VAL A 71 -3.87 3.72 -0.73
C VAL A 71 -4.99 2.95 -0.06
N LEU A 72 -5.86 2.35 -0.86
CA LEU A 72 -6.94 1.50 -0.38
C LEU A 72 -6.44 0.07 -0.28
N HIS A 73 -6.69 -0.58 0.86
CA HIS A 73 -6.30 -1.97 1.06
C HIS A 73 -7.08 -2.88 0.12
N GLN A 74 -6.40 -3.79 -0.55
CA GLN A 74 -7.03 -4.81 -1.39
C GLN A 74 -6.77 -6.22 -0.86
N SER A 75 -5.50 -6.53 -0.60
CA SER A 75 -5.16 -7.81 0.02
C SER A 75 -3.85 -7.66 0.78
N ASP A 76 -3.69 -8.46 1.82
CA ASP A 76 -2.42 -8.54 2.55
C ASP A 76 -1.70 -9.86 2.21
N ALA A 77 -0.51 -10.03 2.76
CA ALA A 77 0.31 -11.20 2.47
C ALA A 77 -0.40 -12.51 2.86
N GLY A 78 -1.11 -12.51 4.00
CA GLY A 78 -1.83 -13.70 4.44
C GLY A 78 -2.96 -14.07 3.51
N GLU A 79 -3.72 -13.10 3.06
CA GLU A 79 -4.81 -13.32 2.11
C GLU A 79 -4.27 -13.81 0.77
N TYR A 80 -3.19 -13.23 0.30
CA TYR A 80 -2.56 -13.63 -0.94
C TYR A 80 -2.11 -15.09 -0.89
N LEU A 81 -1.47 -15.48 0.20
CA LEU A 81 -1.00 -16.86 0.36
C LEU A 81 -2.17 -17.85 0.42
N ARG A 82 -3.26 -17.48 1.08
CA ARG A 82 -4.45 -18.34 1.13
C ARG A 82 -5.05 -18.55 -0.26
N LYS A 83 -5.08 -17.51 -1.07
CA LYS A 83 -5.59 -17.62 -2.44
C LYS A 83 -4.73 -18.52 -3.31
N GLU A 84 -3.42 -18.45 -3.12
CA GLU A 84 -2.51 -19.34 -3.84
C GLU A 84 -2.78 -20.80 -3.49
N GLU A 85 -3.01 -21.10 -2.21
CA GLU A 85 -3.32 -22.45 -1.78
C GLU A 85 -4.63 -22.93 -2.39
N GLU A 86 -5.63 -22.07 -2.46
CA GLU A 86 -6.92 -22.43 -3.03
C GLU A 86 -6.83 -22.75 -4.53
N LEU A 87 -5.91 -22.11 -5.23
CA LEU A 87 -5.73 -22.32 -6.67
C LEU A 87 -4.93 -23.57 -7.00
N MET A 88 -4.30 -24.15 -6.03
CA MET A 88 -3.55 -25.39 -6.19
C MET A 88 -4.40 -26.61 -5.89
#